data_26335652246312462ee620d85eb0f007
#
_entry.id   26335652246312462ee620d85eb0f007
#
_cell.length_a   1.000
_cell.length_b   1.000
_cell.length_c   1.000
_cell.angle_alpha   90.00
_cell.angle_beta   90.00
_cell.angle_gamma   90.00
#
_symmetry.space_group_name_H-M   'P 1'
#
loop_
_entity.id
_entity.type
_entity.pdbx_description
1 polymer ?
#
loop_
_entity_poly.entity_id
_entity_poly.type
_entity_poly.pdbx_seq_one_letter_code
_entity_poly.pdbx_strand_id
1 'polypeptide(L)'
;MACCLALLSSCGQGDKSTGKAPEFAVITVETTTANLTNSYPATIKGKQDVEIRPMVSGFITKLHVDEGSVVHKGQVLFSIDPVQYQAAVNSAKAAVETAKAAVNTQELTVSNKRTLNQKNIISDYDLQMAENQLAQTKAQLAQAEAQLINAQNNLSYTSVTSPSDGIVGTIPYRVGSLVSPSMATPLTTVADISEMFAYFSMTERQLLSLIREGGSTKDILAKMPQVQLQLIDGTMYADSGRVETISGVIDQTTGAVNMRALFPNKHNILRSGGTGNVVFPNPMENVIMIPQSATTEIQDKKFVFVAQPDNTLKNTEIQVFSLNDGKYFYVTDGLKAGDKIVIEGVQNLKDGQSITPITPEEKEAEYQKALKDQKEGNIQTAFN
;
A
#
# COMPACT_ATOMS: atom_id res chain seq x y z
N MET A 1 61.21 16.26 -76.94
CA MET A 1 60.31 15.28 -77.58
C MET A 1 59.17 15.08 -76.69
N ALA A 2 58.08 15.74 -76.95
CA ALA A 2 56.99 15.44 -77.83
C ALA A 2 55.98 14.46 -77.16
N CYS A 3 54.81 15.02 -76.92
CA CYS A 3 53.46 14.51 -77.15
C CYS A 3 52.90 13.48 -76.14
N CYS A 4 51.65 13.51 -75.73
CA CYS A 4 50.42 14.08 -76.26
C CYS A 4 49.41 14.20 -75.10
N LEU A 5 48.66 15.28 -75.09
CA LEU A 5 47.39 15.45 -74.43
C LEU A 5 46.33 14.50 -75.03
N ALA A 6 45.55 13.84 -74.22
CA ALA A 6 44.21 13.39 -74.61
C ALA A 6 43.21 13.63 -73.50
N LEU A 7 42.39 14.63 -73.69
CA LEU A 7 41.18 14.97 -72.95
C LEU A 7 40.10 13.95 -73.33
N LEU A 8 39.56 13.27 -72.36
CA LEU A 8 38.28 12.56 -72.43
C LEU A 8 37.32 13.18 -71.43
N SER A 9 36.50 14.11 -71.91
CA SER A 9 35.25 14.55 -71.31
C SER A 9 34.23 13.41 -71.37
N SER A 10 33.96 12.79 -70.26
CA SER A 10 32.81 11.89 -70.10
C SER A 10 31.72 12.68 -69.36
N CYS A 11 30.73 13.13 -70.11
CA CYS A 11 29.45 13.56 -69.62
C CYS A 11 28.75 12.33 -69.02
N GLY A 12 28.78 12.29 -67.70
CA GLY A 12 27.89 11.38 -66.93
C GLY A 12 26.46 11.94 -66.97
N GLN A 13 25.65 11.34 -67.85
CA GLN A 13 24.21 11.52 -67.89
C GLN A 13 23.65 10.96 -66.61
N GLY A 14 23.19 11.84 -65.70
CA GLY A 14 22.48 11.45 -64.51
C GLY A 14 21.19 10.73 -64.91
N ASP A 15 21.19 9.44 -64.74
CA ASP A 15 20.01 8.63 -64.78
C ASP A 15 18.99 9.19 -63.79
N LYS A 16 17.96 9.85 -64.27
CA LYS A 16 16.71 10.05 -63.56
C LYS A 16 16.07 8.68 -63.46
N SER A 17 16.48 7.91 -62.44
CA SER A 17 15.70 6.73 -62.09
C SER A 17 14.33 7.24 -61.69
N THR A 18 13.37 6.99 -62.55
CA THR A 18 11.92 7.04 -62.23
C THR A 18 11.65 5.85 -61.31
N GLY A 19 12.29 5.89 -60.13
CA GLY A 19 12.04 4.93 -59.07
C GLY A 19 10.68 5.19 -58.51
N LYS A 20 9.84 4.18 -58.52
CA LYS A 20 8.59 4.11 -57.77
C LYS A 20 8.87 4.61 -56.38
N ALA A 21 8.06 5.55 -55.87
CA ALA A 21 8.24 6.05 -54.51
C ALA A 21 8.25 4.88 -53.53
N PRO A 22 9.17 4.87 -52.55
CA PRO A 22 9.33 3.75 -51.62
C PRO A 22 8.02 3.48 -50.87
N GLU A 23 7.72 2.20 -50.70
CA GLU A 23 6.46 1.75 -50.05
C GLU A 23 6.63 1.69 -48.53
N PHE A 24 5.74 2.38 -47.78
CA PHE A 24 5.74 2.41 -46.33
C PHE A 24 4.37 2.06 -45.77
N ALA A 25 4.38 1.26 -44.69
CA ALA A 25 3.17 0.90 -44.00
C ALA A 25 2.61 2.12 -43.24
N VAL A 26 1.36 2.43 -43.50
CA VAL A 26 0.64 3.53 -42.86
C VAL A 26 -0.62 3.02 -42.16
N ILE A 27 -0.94 3.62 -41.03
CA ILE A 27 -2.20 3.39 -40.33
C ILE A 27 -2.99 4.70 -40.27
N THR A 28 -4.30 4.59 -40.32
CA THR A 28 -5.19 5.70 -40.02
C THR A 28 -5.40 5.77 -38.51
N VAL A 29 -5.11 6.91 -37.89
CA VAL A 29 -5.30 7.07 -36.45
C VAL A 29 -6.75 7.33 -36.12
N GLU A 30 -7.25 6.64 -35.12
CA GLU A 30 -8.60 6.77 -34.60
C GLU A 30 -8.58 7.16 -33.13
N THR A 31 -9.63 7.83 -32.69
CA THR A 31 -9.81 8.09 -31.25
C THR A 31 -10.31 6.83 -30.57
N THR A 32 -9.70 6.49 -29.45
CA THR A 32 -10.11 5.35 -28.62
C THR A 32 -10.19 5.77 -27.15
N THR A 33 -10.85 4.94 -26.35
CA THR A 33 -10.83 5.08 -24.90
C THR A 33 -9.69 4.22 -24.37
N ALA A 34 -8.75 4.84 -23.68
CA ALA A 34 -7.63 4.16 -23.05
C ALA A 34 -7.80 4.16 -21.53
N ASN A 35 -7.59 3.01 -20.91
CA ASN A 35 -7.52 2.89 -19.45
C ASN A 35 -6.06 2.88 -19.02
N LEU A 36 -5.52 4.06 -18.79
CA LEU A 36 -4.20 4.17 -18.17
C LEU A 36 -4.30 3.87 -16.68
N THR A 37 -3.30 3.22 -16.14
CA THR A 37 -3.27 2.88 -14.73
C THR A 37 -1.95 3.34 -14.11
N ASN A 38 -2.06 4.04 -13.00
CA ASN A 38 -0.91 4.29 -12.13
C ASN A 38 -0.85 3.21 -11.07
N SER A 39 0.28 2.52 -11.00
CA SER A 39 0.50 1.44 -10.05
C SER A 39 1.52 1.87 -8.98
N TYR A 40 1.16 1.71 -7.71
CA TYR A 40 2.00 2.06 -6.56
C TYR A 40 2.23 0.83 -5.69
N PRO A 41 3.48 0.45 -5.44
CA PRO A 41 3.79 -0.63 -4.50
C PRO A 41 3.18 -0.35 -3.13
N ALA A 42 2.53 -1.36 -2.56
CA ALA A 42 1.83 -1.23 -1.30
C ALA A 42 2.12 -2.40 -0.35
N THR A 43 2.13 -2.08 0.94
CA THR A 43 2.12 -3.08 2.01
C THR A 43 0.72 -3.18 2.58
N ILE A 44 0.21 -4.40 2.69
CA ILE A 44 -1.13 -4.69 3.17
C ILE A 44 -1.04 -5.01 4.66
N LYS A 45 -1.85 -4.33 5.48
CA LYS A 45 -1.96 -4.59 6.93
C LYS A 45 -3.41 -4.77 7.31
N GLY A 46 -3.66 -5.55 8.35
CA GLY A 46 -4.98 -5.64 8.97
C GLY A 46 -5.43 -4.30 9.55
N LYS A 47 -6.72 -4.18 9.78
CA LYS A 47 -7.30 -3.01 10.44
C LYS A 47 -6.64 -2.73 11.78
N GLN A 48 -6.32 -3.78 12.50
CA GLN A 48 -5.61 -3.73 13.76
C GLN A 48 -4.77 -4.99 13.95
N ASP A 49 -3.47 -4.82 14.10
CA ASP A 49 -2.52 -5.87 14.44
C ASP A 49 -2.06 -5.64 15.88
N VAL A 50 -2.49 -6.49 16.83
CA VAL A 50 -2.17 -6.35 18.25
C VAL A 50 -1.19 -7.42 18.68
N GLU A 51 -0.03 -6.99 19.15
CA GLU A 51 0.93 -7.90 19.79
C GLU A 51 0.44 -8.30 21.16
N ILE A 52 0.31 -9.58 21.41
CA ILE A 52 -0.08 -10.14 22.69
C ILE A 52 1.17 -10.41 23.51
N ARG A 53 1.34 -9.63 24.58
CA ARG A 53 2.48 -9.74 25.50
C ARG A 53 1.99 -10.10 26.90
N PRO A 54 2.72 -10.94 27.66
CA PRO A 54 2.35 -11.23 29.04
C PRO A 54 2.58 -9.98 29.91
N MET A 55 1.69 -9.75 30.87
CA MET A 55 1.85 -8.66 31.85
C MET A 55 2.51 -9.12 33.14
N VAL A 56 2.68 -10.44 33.32
CA VAL A 56 3.31 -11.09 34.47
C VAL A 56 4.31 -12.16 34.01
N SER A 57 5.24 -12.50 34.85
CA SER A 57 6.25 -13.53 34.56
C SER A 57 5.78 -14.90 35.06
N GLY A 58 6.11 -15.96 34.33
CA GLY A 58 5.76 -17.33 34.72
C GLY A 58 5.89 -18.33 33.60
N PHE A 59 5.63 -19.59 33.86
CA PHE A 59 5.62 -20.62 32.84
C PHE A 59 4.24 -20.74 32.17
N ILE A 60 4.22 -20.92 30.85
CA ILE A 60 2.98 -21.23 30.14
C ILE A 60 2.52 -22.63 30.55
N THR A 61 1.34 -22.74 31.15
CA THR A 61 0.73 -23.99 31.56
C THR A 61 -0.19 -24.57 30.49
N LYS A 62 -0.84 -23.71 29.72
CA LYS A 62 -1.78 -24.14 28.67
C LYS A 62 -1.86 -23.12 27.53
N LEU A 63 -1.94 -23.64 26.30
CA LEU A 63 -2.39 -22.92 25.12
C LEU A 63 -3.85 -23.26 24.85
N HIS A 64 -4.67 -22.25 24.63
CA HIS A 64 -6.10 -22.42 24.37
C HIS A 64 -6.46 -22.22 22.89
N VAL A 65 -5.50 -21.82 22.07
CA VAL A 65 -5.67 -21.51 20.65
C VAL A 65 -4.49 -22.04 19.86
N ASP A 66 -4.70 -22.28 18.57
CA ASP A 66 -3.68 -22.65 17.62
C ASP A 66 -3.39 -21.48 16.66
N GLU A 67 -2.26 -21.53 15.97
CA GLU A 67 -1.91 -20.59 14.92
C GLU A 67 -2.98 -20.60 13.81
N GLY A 68 -3.40 -19.41 13.36
CA GLY A 68 -4.45 -19.27 12.35
C GLY A 68 -5.88 -19.39 12.88
N SER A 69 -6.09 -19.65 14.18
CA SER A 69 -7.43 -19.71 14.77
C SER A 69 -8.10 -18.34 14.77
N VAL A 70 -9.41 -18.33 14.57
CA VAL A 70 -10.25 -17.15 14.80
C VAL A 70 -10.52 -17.02 16.29
N VAL A 71 -10.34 -15.83 16.83
CA VAL A 71 -10.56 -15.53 18.26
C VAL A 71 -11.42 -14.29 18.42
N HIS A 72 -12.12 -14.24 19.56
CA HIS A 72 -12.96 -13.12 19.94
C HIS A 72 -12.35 -12.30 21.08
N LYS A 73 -12.72 -11.02 21.15
CA LYS A 73 -12.32 -10.15 22.24
C LYS A 73 -12.69 -10.78 23.60
N GLY A 74 -11.70 -10.83 24.52
CA GLY A 74 -11.85 -11.42 25.85
C GLY A 74 -11.62 -12.93 25.91
N GLN A 75 -11.47 -13.62 24.76
CA GLN A 75 -11.15 -15.05 24.73
C GLN A 75 -9.75 -15.30 25.29
N VAL A 76 -9.64 -16.32 26.18
CA VAL A 76 -8.34 -16.71 26.75
C VAL A 76 -7.51 -17.40 25.68
N LEU A 77 -6.27 -16.91 25.51
CA LEU A 77 -5.29 -17.42 24.55
C LEU A 77 -4.25 -18.31 25.22
N PHE A 78 -3.70 -17.83 26.35
CA PHE A 78 -2.65 -18.51 27.12
C PHE A 78 -2.99 -18.49 28.60
N SER A 79 -2.59 -19.55 29.32
CA SER A 79 -2.56 -19.58 30.78
C SER A 79 -1.13 -19.63 31.26
N ILE A 80 -0.77 -18.74 32.17
CA ILE A 80 0.50 -18.71 32.89
C ILE A 80 0.28 -19.32 34.28
N ASP A 81 1.28 -19.95 34.88
CA ASP A 81 1.19 -20.55 36.19
C ASP A 81 0.66 -19.56 37.23
N PRO A 82 -0.54 -19.77 37.82
CA PRO A 82 -1.15 -18.84 38.75
C PRO A 82 -0.75 -19.06 40.20
N VAL A 83 -0.04 -20.15 40.52
CA VAL A 83 0.16 -20.61 41.93
C VAL A 83 0.70 -19.51 42.82
N GLN A 84 1.79 -18.84 42.45
CA GLN A 84 2.36 -17.75 43.23
C GLN A 84 1.45 -16.54 43.37
N TYR A 85 0.70 -16.21 42.31
CA TYR A 85 -0.24 -15.06 42.27
C TYR A 85 -1.46 -15.35 43.15
N GLN A 86 -1.97 -16.57 43.10
CA GLN A 86 -3.06 -17.01 43.98
C GLN A 86 -2.67 -16.96 45.46
N ALA A 87 -1.44 -17.39 45.78
CA ALA A 87 -0.91 -17.28 47.15
C ALA A 87 -0.83 -15.81 47.62
N ALA A 88 -0.38 -14.90 46.72
CA ALA A 88 -0.33 -13.46 47.00
C ALA A 88 -1.74 -12.87 47.25
N VAL A 89 -2.75 -13.26 46.47
CA VAL A 89 -4.16 -12.87 46.70
C VAL A 89 -4.66 -13.35 48.05
N ASN A 90 -4.38 -14.62 48.42
CA ASN A 90 -4.82 -15.18 49.70
C ASN A 90 -4.16 -14.44 50.89
N SER A 91 -2.85 -14.11 50.78
CA SER A 91 -2.14 -13.32 51.78
C SER A 91 -2.71 -11.89 51.91
N ALA A 92 -2.92 -11.19 50.79
CA ALA A 92 -3.50 -9.86 50.81
C ALA A 92 -4.95 -9.85 51.34
N LYS A 93 -5.73 -10.88 51.06
CA LYS A 93 -7.08 -11.05 51.62
C LYS A 93 -7.06 -11.21 53.12
N ALA A 94 -6.15 -12.00 53.65
CA ALA A 94 -5.96 -12.16 55.11
C ALA A 94 -5.57 -10.82 55.78
N ALA A 95 -4.70 -10.02 55.13
CA ALA A 95 -4.35 -8.70 55.62
C ALA A 95 -5.55 -7.73 55.68
N VAL A 96 -6.44 -7.75 54.66
CA VAL A 96 -7.66 -6.98 54.68
C VAL A 96 -8.58 -7.39 55.81
N GLU A 97 -8.78 -8.69 56.07
CA GLU A 97 -9.59 -9.18 57.20
C GLU A 97 -9.01 -8.76 58.55
N THR A 98 -7.67 -8.79 58.73
CA THR A 98 -7.00 -8.31 59.92
C THR A 98 -7.20 -6.79 60.13
N ALA A 99 -7.03 -5.99 59.07
CA ALA A 99 -7.23 -4.55 59.13
C ALA A 99 -8.69 -4.19 59.43
N LYS A 100 -9.64 -4.94 58.85
CA LYS A 100 -11.08 -4.75 59.09
C LYS A 100 -11.48 -5.05 60.52
N ALA A 101 -10.92 -6.11 61.12
CA ALA A 101 -11.11 -6.42 62.56
C ALA A 101 -10.56 -5.32 63.46
N ALA A 102 -9.41 -4.72 63.10
CA ALA A 102 -8.81 -3.59 63.83
C ALA A 102 -9.72 -2.32 63.77
N VAL A 103 -10.32 -2.04 62.57
CA VAL A 103 -11.28 -0.95 62.41
C VAL A 103 -12.50 -1.18 63.27
N ASN A 104 -13.10 -2.37 63.25
CA ASN A 104 -14.27 -2.70 64.07
C ASN A 104 -14.00 -2.50 65.56
N THR A 105 -12.83 -2.93 66.06
CA THR A 105 -12.42 -2.71 67.43
C THR A 105 -12.29 -1.25 67.78
N GLN A 106 -11.69 -0.46 66.89
CA GLN A 106 -11.52 0.99 67.11
C GLN A 106 -12.83 1.75 67.00
N GLU A 107 -13.78 1.34 66.13
CA GLU A 107 -15.14 1.91 66.03
C GLU A 107 -15.91 1.71 67.34
N LEU A 108 -15.79 0.50 67.96
CA LEU A 108 -16.39 0.23 69.27
C LEU A 108 -15.77 1.15 70.34
N THR A 109 -14.45 1.32 70.34
CA THR A 109 -13.72 2.21 71.24
C THR A 109 -14.21 3.66 71.13
N VAL A 110 -14.32 4.19 69.93
CA VAL A 110 -14.84 5.55 69.66
C VAL A 110 -16.29 5.69 70.14
N SER A 111 -17.15 4.69 69.86
CA SER A 111 -18.54 4.67 70.28
C SER A 111 -18.69 4.74 71.78
N ASN A 112 -17.88 3.93 72.51
CA ASN A 112 -17.87 3.96 73.96
C ASN A 112 -17.37 5.32 74.50
N LYS A 113 -16.25 5.83 73.98
CA LYS A 113 -15.69 7.15 74.40
C LYS A 113 -16.67 8.27 74.10
N ARG A 114 -17.37 8.24 72.97
CA ARG A 114 -18.38 9.24 72.64
C ARG A 114 -19.54 9.25 73.66
N THR A 115 -19.99 8.08 74.11
CA THR A 115 -21.01 7.95 75.16
C THR A 115 -20.49 8.50 76.50
N LEU A 116 -19.23 8.27 76.91
CA LEU A 116 -18.67 8.81 78.15
C LEU A 116 -18.47 10.34 78.05
N ASN A 117 -18.06 10.87 76.91
CA ASN A 117 -17.89 12.30 76.69
C ASN A 117 -19.26 13.03 76.80
N GLN A 118 -20.35 12.50 76.22
CA GLN A 118 -21.68 13.00 76.34
C GLN A 118 -22.18 13.09 77.81
N LYS A 119 -21.61 12.21 78.67
CA LYS A 119 -21.89 12.24 80.09
C LYS A 119 -20.90 13.08 80.93
N ASN A 120 -20.00 13.84 80.24
CA ASN A 120 -18.91 14.62 80.81
C ASN A 120 -17.95 13.82 81.69
N ILE A 121 -17.74 12.57 81.42
CA ILE A 121 -16.81 11.67 82.14
C ILE A 121 -15.43 11.79 81.63
N ILE A 122 -15.26 12.03 80.28
CA ILE A 122 -13.96 12.22 79.65
C ILE A 122 -13.91 13.56 78.87
N SER A 123 -12.70 14.06 78.60
CA SER A 123 -12.49 15.30 77.86
C SER A 123 -12.73 15.15 76.36
N ASP A 124 -13.02 16.30 75.68
CA ASP A 124 -13.08 16.35 74.23
C ASP A 124 -11.79 15.91 73.55
N TYR A 125 -10.65 16.18 74.21
CA TYR A 125 -9.33 15.74 73.76
C TYR A 125 -9.24 14.21 73.66
N ASP A 126 -9.73 13.49 74.69
CA ASP A 126 -9.69 12.02 74.74
C ASP A 126 -10.60 11.40 73.66
N LEU A 127 -11.73 12.03 73.36
CA LEU A 127 -12.59 11.63 72.25
C LEU A 127 -11.91 11.86 70.89
N GLN A 128 -11.33 13.07 70.68
CA GLN A 128 -10.62 13.41 69.46
C GLN A 128 -9.44 12.49 69.19
N MET A 129 -8.67 12.12 70.22
CA MET A 129 -7.58 11.15 70.09
C MET A 129 -8.06 9.78 69.62
N ALA A 130 -9.22 9.30 70.09
CA ALA A 130 -9.79 8.04 69.63
C ALA A 130 -10.34 8.12 68.19
N GLU A 131 -10.92 9.25 67.83
CA GLU A 131 -11.37 9.49 66.45
C GLU A 131 -10.20 9.57 65.47
N ASN A 132 -9.10 10.21 65.83
CA ASN A 132 -7.87 10.25 65.05
C ASN A 132 -7.27 8.82 64.89
N GLN A 133 -7.30 8.01 65.93
CA GLN A 133 -6.82 6.61 65.89
C GLN A 133 -7.73 5.76 64.99
N LEU A 134 -9.07 6.00 64.99
CA LEU A 134 -10.00 5.35 64.05
C LEU A 134 -9.68 5.75 62.62
N ALA A 135 -9.43 7.05 62.37
CA ALA A 135 -9.06 7.51 61.04
C ALA A 135 -7.76 6.85 60.54
N GLN A 136 -6.75 6.67 61.40
CA GLN A 136 -5.50 5.97 61.10
C GLN A 136 -5.77 4.51 60.77
N THR A 137 -6.59 3.80 61.53
CA THR A 137 -6.90 2.38 61.27
C THR A 137 -7.70 2.19 59.96
N LYS A 138 -8.63 3.14 59.67
CA LYS A 138 -9.33 3.15 58.39
C LYS A 138 -8.39 3.36 57.19
N ALA A 139 -7.38 4.24 57.35
CA ALA A 139 -6.37 4.42 56.32
C ALA A 139 -5.53 3.13 56.11
N GLN A 140 -5.22 2.39 57.17
CA GLN A 140 -4.56 1.08 57.06
C GLN A 140 -5.41 0.03 56.33
N LEU A 141 -6.73 0.00 56.62
CA LEU A 141 -7.67 -0.86 55.87
C LEU A 141 -7.66 -0.51 54.38
N ALA A 142 -7.80 0.77 54.04
CA ALA A 142 -7.77 1.20 52.64
C ALA A 142 -6.43 0.80 51.93
N GLN A 143 -5.30 0.87 52.65
CA GLN A 143 -4.02 0.40 52.13
C GLN A 143 -4.02 -1.10 51.87
N ALA A 144 -4.57 -1.91 52.79
CA ALA A 144 -4.65 -3.37 52.61
C ALA A 144 -5.59 -3.75 51.45
N GLU A 145 -6.71 -3.04 51.29
CA GLU A 145 -7.66 -3.22 50.16
C GLU A 145 -6.98 -2.91 48.83
N ALA A 146 -6.21 -1.81 48.76
CA ALA A 146 -5.43 -1.48 47.55
C ALA A 146 -4.38 -2.58 47.22
N GLN A 147 -3.74 -3.17 48.22
CA GLN A 147 -2.81 -4.29 48.01
C GLN A 147 -3.53 -5.55 47.50
N LEU A 148 -4.74 -5.83 48.00
CA LEU A 148 -5.56 -6.94 47.53
C LEU A 148 -5.95 -6.73 46.06
N ILE A 149 -6.38 -5.54 45.66
CA ILE A 149 -6.70 -5.21 44.27
C ILE A 149 -5.47 -5.45 43.36
N ASN A 150 -4.29 -5.00 43.78
CA ASN A 150 -3.07 -5.21 43.01
C ASN A 150 -2.74 -6.71 42.86
N ALA A 151 -2.89 -7.50 43.91
CA ALA A 151 -2.67 -8.95 43.87
C ALA A 151 -3.69 -9.64 42.93
N GLN A 152 -4.96 -9.24 42.97
CA GLN A 152 -6.03 -9.73 42.09
C GLN A 152 -5.77 -9.40 40.62
N ASN A 153 -5.31 -8.17 40.33
CA ASN A 153 -4.94 -7.78 38.97
C ASN A 153 -3.79 -8.65 38.45
N ASN A 154 -2.73 -8.85 39.24
CA ASN A 154 -1.63 -9.72 38.87
C ASN A 154 -2.08 -11.17 38.62
N LEU A 155 -2.98 -11.69 39.42
CA LEU A 155 -3.60 -13.00 39.17
C LEU A 155 -4.42 -13.02 37.88
N SER A 156 -5.19 -11.99 37.60
CA SER A 156 -5.98 -11.91 36.37
C SER A 156 -5.07 -11.92 35.12
N TYR A 157 -3.90 -11.30 35.19
CA TYR A 157 -2.92 -11.28 34.09
C TYR A 157 -2.24 -12.64 33.82
N THR A 158 -2.44 -13.65 34.69
CA THR A 158 -2.01 -15.03 34.39
C THR A 158 -2.88 -15.67 33.30
N SER A 159 -4.07 -15.15 33.06
CA SER A 159 -4.96 -15.52 31.94
C SER A 159 -4.84 -14.48 30.85
N VAL A 160 -3.99 -14.75 29.85
CA VAL A 160 -3.77 -13.82 28.73
C VAL A 160 -4.92 -13.92 27.76
N THR A 161 -5.64 -12.83 27.56
CA THR A 161 -6.84 -12.75 26.70
C THR A 161 -6.60 -11.92 25.47
N SER A 162 -7.40 -12.13 24.41
CA SER A 162 -7.41 -11.29 23.22
C SER A 162 -8.08 -9.94 23.49
N PRO A 163 -7.45 -8.80 23.13
CA PRO A 163 -8.05 -7.48 23.27
C PRO A 163 -9.05 -7.15 22.15
N SER A 164 -9.03 -7.90 21.04
CA SER A 164 -9.86 -7.69 19.85
C SER A 164 -10.29 -9.00 19.22
N ASP A 165 -11.27 -8.94 18.34
CA ASP A 165 -11.56 -10.01 17.41
C ASP A 165 -10.45 -10.09 16.36
N GLY A 166 -10.19 -11.29 15.80
CA GLY A 166 -9.17 -11.44 14.77
C GLY A 166 -8.68 -12.86 14.60
N ILE A 167 -7.55 -12.98 13.89
CA ILE A 167 -6.87 -14.26 13.63
C ILE A 167 -5.54 -14.26 14.37
N VAL A 168 -5.24 -15.38 15.03
CA VAL A 168 -3.99 -15.62 15.75
C VAL A 168 -2.85 -15.83 14.75
N GLY A 169 -1.78 -15.10 14.93
CA GLY A 169 -0.54 -15.25 14.16
C GLY A 169 0.30 -16.44 14.63
N THR A 170 1.62 -16.36 14.44
CA THR A 170 2.55 -17.38 14.90
C THR A 170 2.66 -17.40 16.42
N ILE A 171 2.85 -18.58 17.00
CA ILE A 171 3.02 -18.81 18.45
C ILE A 171 4.42 -19.39 18.69
N PRO A 172 5.44 -18.53 18.93
CA PRO A 172 6.82 -19.00 19.09
C PRO A 172 7.07 -19.75 20.42
N TYR A 173 6.16 -19.61 21.39
CA TYR A 173 6.30 -20.21 22.73
C TYR A 173 5.37 -21.40 22.88
N ARG A 174 5.84 -22.43 23.61
CA ARG A 174 5.10 -23.65 23.87
C ARG A 174 4.82 -23.79 25.38
N VAL A 175 3.94 -24.74 25.73
CA VAL A 175 3.71 -25.12 27.13
C VAL A 175 5.05 -25.46 27.81
N GLY A 176 5.30 -24.89 28.98
CA GLY A 176 6.55 -25.01 29.69
C GLY A 176 7.58 -23.90 29.42
N SER A 177 7.35 -23.02 28.45
CA SER A 177 8.19 -21.85 28.21
C SER A 177 8.05 -20.81 29.33
N LEU A 178 9.14 -20.25 29.78
CA LEU A 178 9.14 -19.10 30.69
C LEU A 178 8.90 -17.81 29.88
N VAL A 179 7.93 -17.02 30.32
CA VAL A 179 7.56 -15.75 29.69
C VAL A 179 7.62 -14.61 30.71
N SER A 180 7.84 -13.38 30.21
CA SER A 180 7.92 -12.18 31.06
C SER A 180 7.52 -10.92 30.26
N PRO A 181 7.10 -9.82 30.91
CA PRO A 181 6.76 -8.56 30.24
C PRO A 181 7.89 -7.94 29.42
N SER A 182 9.15 -8.22 29.76
CA SER A 182 10.35 -7.64 29.14
C SER A 182 10.86 -8.41 27.92
N MET A 183 10.18 -9.50 27.51
CA MET A 183 10.63 -10.31 26.37
C MET A 183 10.51 -9.53 25.05
N ALA A 184 11.49 -9.71 24.15
CA ALA A 184 11.56 -9.01 22.88
C ALA A 184 10.43 -9.45 21.92
N THR A 185 10.15 -10.76 21.86
CA THR A 185 9.14 -11.36 20.97
C THR A 185 7.79 -11.47 21.68
N PRO A 186 6.67 -11.08 21.09
CA PRO A 186 5.34 -11.28 21.67
C PRO A 186 4.96 -12.76 21.72
N LEU A 187 3.96 -13.12 22.55
CA LEU A 187 3.41 -14.48 22.62
C LEU A 187 2.76 -14.87 21.30
N THR A 188 2.05 -13.95 20.70
CA THR A 188 1.46 -14.03 19.37
C THR A 188 1.02 -12.63 18.94
N THR A 189 0.51 -12.51 17.72
CA THR A 189 -0.18 -11.31 17.23
C THR A 189 -1.61 -11.69 16.88
N VAL A 190 -2.58 -10.89 17.27
CA VAL A 190 -3.96 -11.02 16.82
C VAL A 190 -4.23 -9.94 15.78
N ALA A 191 -4.53 -10.34 14.55
CA ALA A 191 -4.79 -9.45 13.42
C ALA A 191 -6.30 -9.42 13.11
N ASP A 192 -6.90 -8.23 13.16
CA ASP A 192 -8.23 -8.01 12.60
C ASP A 192 -8.09 -7.81 11.09
N ILE A 193 -8.48 -8.83 10.35
CA ILE A 193 -8.41 -8.84 8.87
C ILE A 193 -9.76 -8.63 8.20
N SER A 194 -10.79 -8.18 8.93
CA SER A 194 -12.12 -7.87 8.36
C SER A 194 -12.07 -6.79 7.29
N GLU A 195 -11.22 -5.80 7.52
CA GLU A 195 -10.85 -4.73 6.60
C GLU A 195 -9.33 -4.63 6.52
N MET A 196 -8.81 -4.36 5.33
CA MET A 196 -7.38 -4.30 5.10
C MET A 196 -6.96 -2.91 4.65
N PHE A 197 -5.88 -2.45 5.20
CA PHE A 197 -5.25 -1.20 4.80
C PHE A 197 -4.07 -1.47 3.88
N ALA A 198 -4.11 -0.92 2.68
CA ALA A 198 -2.97 -0.87 1.78
C ALA A 198 -2.24 0.47 1.97
N TYR A 199 -1.01 0.40 2.47
CA TYR A 199 -0.12 1.55 2.63
C TYR A 199 0.78 1.65 1.42
N PHE A 200 0.75 2.78 0.74
CA PHE A 200 1.56 3.07 -0.44
C PHE A 200 2.04 4.51 -0.40
N SER A 201 3.03 4.84 -1.24
CA SER A 201 3.62 6.17 -1.26
C SER A 201 3.50 6.79 -2.64
N MET A 202 3.23 8.09 -2.68
CA MET A 202 3.17 8.92 -3.88
C MET A 202 4.22 10.01 -3.77
N THR A 203 4.83 10.40 -4.88
CA THR A 203 5.81 11.50 -4.88
C THR A 203 5.12 12.85 -4.59
N GLU A 204 5.84 13.78 -3.97
CA GLU A 204 5.34 15.14 -3.72
C GLU A 204 4.87 15.83 -5.01
N ARG A 205 5.59 15.63 -6.11
CA ARG A 205 5.22 16.20 -7.41
C ARG A 205 3.83 15.75 -7.87
N GLN A 206 3.52 14.46 -7.72
CA GLN A 206 2.20 13.91 -8.08
C GLN A 206 1.11 14.43 -7.14
N LEU A 207 1.40 14.53 -5.84
CA LEU A 207 0.46 15.10 -4.89
C LEU A 207 0.16 16.58 -5.19
N LEU A 208 1.19 17.37 -5.52
CA LEU A 208 1.01 18.78 -5.89
C LEU A 208 0.18 18.96 -7.16
N SER A 209 0.29 18.07 -8.16
CA SER A 209 -0.60 18.11 -9.32
C SER A 209 -2.05 17.85 -8.92
N LEU A 210 -2.32 16.86 -8.07
CA LEU A 210 -3.66 16.58 -7.56
C LEU A 210 -4.23 17.75 -6.73
N ILE A 211 -3.39 18.41 -5.93
CA ILE A 211 -3.82 19.60 -5.13
C ILE A 211 -4.20 20.76 -6.03
N ARG A 212 -3.47 21.01 -7.11
CA ARG A 212 -3.78 22.07 -8.06
C ARG A 212 -5.11 21.84 -8.78
N GLU A 213 -5.47 20.60 -9.05
CA GLU A 213 -6.72 20.22 -9.72
C GLU A 213 -7.89 20.11 -8.74
N GLY A 214 -7.65 19.65 -7.52
CA GLY A 214 -8.69 19.25 -6.56
C GLY A 214 -8.94 20.22 -5.41
N GLY A 215 -8.05 21.15 -5.13
CA GLY A 215 -8.15 22.08 -3.99
C GLY A 215 -7.59 21.49 -2.70
N SER A 216 -8.38 21.37 -1.63
CA SER A 216 -7.90 20.87 -0.35
C SER A 216 -7.71 19.35 -0.35
N THR A 217 -6.87 18.82 0.55
CA THR A 217 -6.66 17.37 0.73
C THR A 217 -7.98 16.61 0.95
N LYS A 218 -8.94 17.24 1.65
CA LYS A 218 -10.25 16.66 1.90
C LYS A 218 -11.10 16.56 0.63
N ASP A 219 -11.04 17.59 -0.22
CA ASP A 219 -11.75 17.60 -1.50
C ASP A 219 -11.15 16.59 -2.48
N ILE A 220 -9.82 16.45 -2.46
CA ILE A 220 -9.12 15.42 -3.26
C ILE A 220 -9.57 14.03 -2.86
N LEU A 221 -9.55 13.70 -1.55
CA LEU A 221 -10.01 12.39 -1.05
C LEU A 221 -11.45 12.09 -1.44
N ALA A 222 -12.33 13.09 -1.42
CA ALA A 222 -13.74 12.92 -1.80
C ALA A 222 -13.94 12.68 -3.30
N LYS A 223 -13.04 13.21 -4.15
CA LYS A 223 -13.08 13.09 -5.61
C LYS A 223 -12.24 11.93 -6.17
N MET A 224 -11.36 11.35 -5.33
CA MET A 224 -10.52 10.23 -5.77
C MET A 224 -11.38 9.06 -6.26
N PRO A 225 -11.01 8.45 -7.39
CA PRO A 225 -11.67 7.25 -7.87
C PRO A 225 -11.44 6.09 -6.90
N GLN A 226 -12.28 5.08 -7.00
CA GLN A 226 -12.01 3.81 -6.34
C GLN A 226 -10.73 3.21 -6.92
N VAL A 227 -9.91 2.66 -6.04
CA VAL A 227 -8.65 2.03 -6.40
C VAL A 227 -8.78 0.52 -6.43
N GLN A 228 -7.99 -0.13 -7.27
CA GLN A 228 -7.91 -1.58 -7.33
C GLN A 228 -6.65 -2.05 -6.63
N LEU A 229 -6.63 -3.29 -6.17
CA LEU A 229 -5.46 -3.92 -5.59
C LEU A 229 -5.00 -5.06 -6.51
N GLN A 230 -3.81 -4.92 -7.05
CA GLN A 230 -3.14 -6.01 -7.73
C GLN A 230 -2.30 -6.79 -6.73
N LEU A 231 -2.57 -8.08 -6.63
CA LEU A 231 -1.84 -8.98 -5.75
C LEU A 231 -0.45 -9.31 -6.31
N ILE A 232 0.41 -9.91 -5.48
CA ILE A 232 1.80 -10.24 -5.86
C ILE A 232 1.89 -11.23 -7.04
N ASP A 233 0.87 -12.04 -7.25
CA ASP A 233 0.76 -12.97 -8.38
C ASP A 233 0.30 -12.32 -9.69
N GLY A 234 0.06 -10.99 -9.66
CA GLY A 234 -0.42 -10.22 -10.80
C GLY A 234 -1.94 -10.20 -10.96
N THR A 235 -2.69 -10.97 -10.17
CA THR A 235 -4.16 -10.98 -10.23
C THR A 235 -4.75 -9.73 -9.58
N MET A 236 -5.89 -9.28 -10.11
CA MET A 236 -6.62 -8.16 -9.50
C MET A 236 -7.55 -8.67 -8.41
N TYR A 237 -7.49 -8.03 -7.25
CA TYR A 237 -8.42 -8.30 -6.16
C TYR A 237 -9.84 -7.90 -6.56
N ALA A 238 -10.83 -8.73 -6.21
CA ALA A 238 -12.21 -8.58 -6.70
C ALA A 238 -12.91 -7.32 -6.17
N ASP A 239 -12.65 -6.95 -4.91
CA ASP A 239 -13.26 -5.78 -4.31
C ASP A 239 -12.39 -4.53 -4.52
N SER A 240 -13.01 -3.43 -4.92
CA SER A 240 -12.33 -2.14 -5.01
C SER A 240 -12.16 -1.50 -3.63
N GLY A 241 -11.08 -0.76 -3.47
CA GLY A 241 -10.79 0.03 -2.28
C GLY A 241 -11.01 1.52 -2.49
N ARG A 242 -10.91 2.25 -1.40
CA ARG A 242 -10.92 3.72 -1.43
C ARG A 242 -9.75 4.26 -0.64
N VAL A 243 -9.17 5.36 -1.12
CA VAL A 243 -8.15 6.10 -0.36
C VAL A 243 -8.84 6.84 0.78
N GLU A 244 -8.38 6.61 2.02
CA GLU A 244 -8.95 7.23 3.21
C GLU A 244 -8.10 8.35 3.77
N THR A 245 -6.78 8.20 3.65
CA THR A 245 -5.86 9.17 4.25
C THR A 245 -4.69 9.47 3.35
N ILE A 246 -4.31 10.74 3.35
CA ILE A 246 -3.06 11.27 2.80
C ILE A 246 -2.29 11.83 3.98
N SER A 247 -1.04 11.42 4.17
CA SER A 247 -0.18 11.94 5.23
C SER A 247 0.01 13.46 5.07
N GLY A 248 -0.08 14.19 6.17
CA GLY A 248 0.26 15.61 6.21
C GLY A 248 1.77 15.88 6.28
N VAL A 249 2.59 14.83 6.29
CA VAL A 249 4.06 14.92 6.41
C VAL A 249 4.69 14.21 5.23
N ILE A 250 5.68 14.86 4.61
CA ILE A 250 6.51 14.29 3.56
C ILE A 250 7.70 13.60 4.22
N ASP A 251 7.99 12.37 3.81
CA ASP A 251 9.19 11.67 4.21
C ASP A 251 10.41 12.37 3.58
N GLN A 252 11.25 12.96 4.41
CA GLN A 252 12.40 13.75 3.96
C GLN A 252 13.48 12.92 3.26
N THR A 253 13.50 11.62 3.49
CA THR A 253 14.49 10.70 2.91
C THR A 253 14.12 10.36 1.46
N THR A 254 12.82 10.15 1.20
CA THR A 254 12.31 9.67 -0.08
C THR A 254 11.60 10.75 -0.91
N GLY A 255 11.23 11.89 -0.30
CA GLY A 255 10.39 12.91 -0.92
C GLY A 255 8.98 12.41 -1.24
N ALA A 256 8.52 11.40 -0.53
CA ALA A 256 7.23 10.76 -0.77
C ALA A 256 6.21 11.06 0.34
N VAL A 257 4.95 11.02 -0.02
CA VAL A 257 3.80 11.16 0.88
C VAL A 257 3.13 9.81 1.03
N ASN A 258 2.97 9.36 2.27
CA ASN A 258 2.31 8.10 2.57
C ASN A 258 0.80 8.26 2.47
N MET A 259 0.18 7.29 1.83
CA MET A 259 -1.26 7.19 1.64
C MET A 259 -1.76 5.84 2.14
N ARG A 260 -3.02 5.79 2.50
CA ARG A 260 -3.68 4.58 2.95
C ARG A 260 -4.99 4.39 2.21
N ALA A 261 -5.16 3.23 1.60
CA ALA A 261 -6.43 2.80 1.02
C ALA A 261 -7.03 1.66 1.85
N LEU A 262 -8.33 1.69 2.02
CA LEU A 262 -9.13 0.66 2.69
C LEU A 262 -9.70 -0.30 1.65
N PHE A 263 -9.53 -1.60 1.89
CA PHE A 263 -10.11 -2.69 1.10
C PHE A 263 -10.94 -3.60 2.00
N PRO A 264 -12.19 -3.91 1.65
CA PRO A 264 -12.96 -4.94 2.36
C PRO A 264 -12.34 -6.31 2.10
N ASN A 265 -12.35 -7.20 3.10
CA ASN A 265 -11.75 -8.54 2.99
C ASN A 265 -12.75 -9.65 3.34
N LYS A 266 -13.89 -9.66 2.66
CA LYS A 266 -15.01 -10.56 2.93
C LYS A 266 -14.65 -12.05 2.82
N HIS A 267 -13.70 -12.38 1.97
CA HIS A 267 -13.27 -13.76 1.71
C HIS A 267 -11.98 -14.14 2.45
N ASN A 268 -11.45 -13.27 3.30
CA ASN A 268 -10.21 -13.49 4.07
C ASN A 268 -9.00 -13.90 3.18
N ILE A 269 -8.97 -13.41 1.93
CA ILE A 269 -7.87 -13.67 0.99
C ILE A 269 -6.65 -12.84 1.38
N LEU A 270 -6.87 -11.58 1.72
CA LEU A 270 -5.81 -10.67 2.13
C LEU A 270 -5.34 -11.00 3.55
N ARG A 271 -4.04 -10.94 3.77
CA ARG A 271 -3.42 -11.17 5.07
C ARG A 271 -2.53 -10.01 5.46
N SER A 272 -2.43 -9.74 6.75
CA SER A 272 -1.51 -8.73 7.26
C SER A 272 -0.06 -9.13 6.98
N GLY A 273 0.75 -8.16 6.54
CA GLY A 273 2.13 -8.37 6.08
C GLY A 273 2.25 -8.72 4.59
N GLY A 274 1.14 -8.88 3.87
CA GLY A 274 1.14 -9.08 2.41
C GLY A 274 1.62 -7.84 1.66
N THR A 275 2.00 -8.03 0.40
CA THR A 275 2.39 -6.96 -0.54
C THR A 275 1.57 -7.04 -1.81
N GLY A 276 1.46 -5.91 -2.49
CA GLY A 276 0.75 -5.79 -3.76
C GLY A 276 0.95 -4.40 -4.34
N ASN A 277 0.18 -4.06 -5.35
CA ASN A 277 0.18 -2.74 -5.93
C ASN A 277 -1.23 -2.13 -5.86
N VAL A 278 -1.31 -0.90 -5.36
CA VAL A 278 -2.54 -0.11 -5.48
C VAL A 278 -2.56 0.52 -6.86
N VAL A 279 -3.61 0.22 -7.61
CA VAL A 279 -3.79 0.65 -9.01
C VAL A 279 -4.88 1.71 -9.08
N PHE A 280 -4.51 2.88 -9.54
CA PHE A 280 -5.44 3.99 -9.81
C PHE A 280 -5.89 3.92 -11.27
N PRO A 281 -7.18 3.71 -11.54
CA PRO A 281 -7.70 3.81 -12.90
C PRO A 281 -7.68 5.28 -13.33
N ASN A 282 -7.16 5.53 -14.51
CA ASN A 282 -7.18 6.83 -15.16
C ASN A 282 -7.77 6.68 -16.57
N PRO A 283 -9.11 6.57 -16.69
CA PRO A 283 -9.74 6.46 -17.99
C PRO A 283 -9.54 7.75 -18.77
N MET A 284 -9.02 7.63 -19.99
CA MET A 284 -8.90 8.73 -20.93
C MET A 284 -9.82 8.45 -22.13
N GLU A 285 -10.74 9.37 -22.36
CA GLU A 285 -11.64 9.30 -23.51
C GLU A 285 -11.08 10.11 -24.67
N ASN A 286 -11.37 9.65 -25.91
CA ASN A 286 -11.01 10.37 -27.14
C ASN A 286 -9.51 10.62 -27.31
N VAL A 287 -8.66 9.70 -26.88
CA VAL A 287 -7.22 9.78 -27.13
C VAL A 287 -6.83 9.04 -28.40
N ILE A 288 -5.83 9.56 -29.10
CA ILE A 288 -5.22 8.88 -30.24
C ILE A 288 -4.09 7.99 -29.73
N MET A 289 -4.15 6.71 -30.03
CA MET A 289 -3.15 5.73 -29.65
C MET A 289 -2.29 5.38 -30.85
N ILE A 290 -0.97 5.54 -30.74
CA ILE A 290 -0.02 5.23 -31.80
C ILE A 290 1.07 4.30 -31.30
N PRO A 291 1.57 3.36 -32.12
CA PRO A 291 2.72 2.53 -31.75
C PRO A 291 3.97 3.38 -31.49
N GLN A 292 4.76 3.03 -30.47
CA GLN A 292 6.01 3.73 -30.19
C GLN A 292 6.99 3.65 -31.38
N SER A 293 6.95 2.57 -32.17
CA SER A 293 7.75 2.39 -33.40
C SER A 293 7.45 3.44 -34.47
N ALA A 294 6.27 4.07 -34.45
CA ALA A 294 5.88 5.13 -35.38
C ALA A 294 6.49 6.51 -35.03
N THR A 295 7.19 6.63 -33.93
CA THR A 295 7.71 7.91 -33.43
C THR A 295 9.22 8.01 -33.57
N THR A 296 9.70 9.22 -33.80
CA THR A 296 11.10 9.61 -33.66
C THR A 296 11.26 10.63 -32.54
N GLU A 297 12.33 10.52 -31.76
CA GLU A 297 12.61 11.46 -30.67
C GLU A 297 13.83 12.30 -31.01
N ILE A 298 13.65 13.62 -30.95
CA ILE A 298 14.70 14.60 -31.22
C ILE A 298 14.63 15.63 -30.07
N GLN A 299 15.67 15.73 -29.25
CA GLN A 299 15.80 16.70 -28.17
C GLN A 299 14.56 16.74 -27.25
N ASP A 300 14.19 15.60 -26.68
CA ASP A 300 13.04 15.43 -25.78
C ASP A 300 11.65 15.69 -26.41
N LYS A 301 11.58 15.90 -27.72
CA LYS A 301 10.34 16.07 -28.48
C LYS A 301 10.09 14.85 -29.34
N LYS A 302 8.82 14.45 -29.41
CA LYS A 302 8.40 13.32 -30.23
C LYS A 302 7.76 13.80 -31.51
N PHE A 303 8.11 13.11 -32.61
CA PHE A 303 7.64 13.43 -33.95
C PHE A 303 7.06 12.17 -34.60
N VAL A 304 6.10 12.38 -35.47
CA VAL A 304 5.54 11.36 -36.35
C VAL A 304 5.51 11.87 -37.79
N PHE A 305 5.62 10.97 -38.76
CA PHE A 305 5.45 11.30 -40.16
C PHE A 305 3.99 11.07 -40.55
N VAL A 306 3.32 12.16 -40.87
CA VAL A 306 1.93 12.16 -41.38
C VAL A 306 1.94 12.18 -42.89
N ALA A 307 1.30 11.19 -43.52
CA ALA A 307 1.13 11.14 -44.98
C ALA A 307 0.02 12.11 -45.41
N GLN A 308 0.39 13.08 -46.22
CA GLN A 308 -0.52 14.06 -46.77
C GLN A 308 -1.32 13.46 -47.94
N PRO A 309 -2.42 14.09 -48.38
CA PRO A 309 -3.24 13.61 -49.50
C PRO A 309 -2.46 13.50 -50.82
N ASP A 310 -1.36 14.22 -50.99
CA ASP A 310 -0.45 14.18 -52.16
C ASP A 310 0.64 13.10 -52.03
N ASN A 311 0.54 12.22 -51.03
CA ASN A 311 1.52 11.19 -50.68
C ASN A 311 2.90 11.71 -50.29
N THR A 312 2.98 12.97 -49.85
CA THR A 312 4.19 13.50 -49.23
C THR A 312 4.13 13.35 -47.70
N LEU A 313 5.28 13.20 -47.08
CA LEU A 313 5.40 13.10 -45.63
C LEU A 313 5.58 14.47 -44.99
N LYS A 314 4.83 14.71 -43.93
CA LYS A 314 5.02 15.89 -43.07
C LYS A 314 5.50 15.41 -41.70
N ASN A 315 6.66 15.91 -41.29
CA ASN A 315 7.17 15.67 -39.94
C ASN A 315 6.39 16.55 -38.95
N THR A 316 5.61 15.93 -38.06
CA THR A 316 4.70 16.61 -37.16
C THR A 316 5.12 16.35 -35.70
N GLU A 317 5.35 17.42 -34.95
CA GLU A 317 5.60 17.33 -33.51
C GLU A 317 4.30 16.92 -32.81
N ILE A 318 4.41 15.94 -31.89
CA ILE A 318 3.30 15.45 -31.09
C ILE A 318 3.59 15.62 -29.60
N GLN A 319 2.55 15.88 -28.85
CA GLN A 319 2.59 15.77 -27.40
C GLN A 319 1.97 14.45 -26.98
N VAL A 320 2.66 13.74 -26.09
CA VAL A 320 2.19 12.45 -25.60
C VAL A 320 2.02 12.51 -24.08
N PHE A 321 1.08 11.73 -23.60
CA PHE A 321 0.89 11.58 -22.16
C PHE A 321 2.10 10.87 -21.56
N SER A 322 2.52 11.28 -20.34
CA SER A 322 3.72 10.76 -19.67
C SER A 322 3.62 9.27 -19.28
N LEU A 323 2.40 8.78 -19.12
CA LEU A 323 2.14 7.35 -18.90
C LEU A 323 1.91 6.66 -20.23
N ASN A 324 2.49 5.47 -20.39
CA ASN A 324 2.29 4.60 -21.54
C ASN A 324 2.35 3.13 -21.07
N ASP A 325 1.91 2.23 -21.93
CA ASP A 325 1.90 0.79 -21.67
C ASP A 325 3.17 0.06 -22.15
N GLY A 326 4.18 0.83 -22.58
CA GLY A 326 5.44 0.30 -23.13
C GLY A 326 5.35 -0.11 -24.60
N LYS A 327 4.16 -0.11 -25.22
CA LYS A 327 3.93 -0.43 -26.65
C LYS A 327 3.40 0.76 -27.43
N TYR A 328 2.52 1.55 -26.80
CA TYR A 328 1.84 2.66 -27.46
C TYR A 328 2.10 3.96 -26.70
N PHE A 329 2.07 5.07 -27.45
CA PHE A 329 1.96 6.41 -26.91
C PHE A 329 0.52 6.91 -27.06
N TYR A 330 0.06 7.65 -26.07
CA TYR A 330 -1.24 8.30 -26.06
C TYR A 330 -1.03 9.78 -26.39
N VAL A 331 -1.48 10.19 -27.60
CA VAL A 331 -1.24 11.53 -28.13
C VAL A 331 -2.31 12.47 -27.60
N THR A 332 -1.84 13.58 -26.98
CA THR A 332 -2.71 14.63 -26.45
C THR A 332 -2.85 15.80 -27.41
N ASP A 333 -1.84 16.05 -28.26
CA ASP A 333 -1.85 17.11 -29.24
C ASP A 333 -0.92 16.77 -30.43
N GLY A 334 -1.18 17.39 -31.59
CA GLY A 334 -0.37 17.24 -32.79
C GLY A 334 -0.94 16.31 -33.87
N LEU A 335 -1.94 15.46 -33.56
CA LEU A 335 -2.63 14.59 -34.52
C LEU A 335 -4.15 14.76 -34.45
N LYS A 336 -4.83 14.46 -35.55
CA LYS A 336 -6.28 14.43 -35.66
C LYS A 336 -6.77 13.04 -36.05
N ALA A 337 -7.94 12.68 -35.57
CA ALA A 337 -8.59 11.46 -36.04
C ALA A 337 -8.76 11.50 -37.59
N GLY A 338 -8.36 10.40 -38.26
CA GLY A 338 -8.30 10.29 -39.69
C GLY A 338 -6.95 10.58 -40.35
N ASP A 339 -5.99 11.13 -39.61
CA ASP A 339 -4.61 11.29 -40.11
C ASP A 339 -3.99 9.93 -40.40
N LYS A 340 -3.18 9.85 -41.45
CA LYS A 340 -2.42 8.64 -41.79
C LYS A 340 -0.99 8.80 -41.34
N ILE A 341 -0.50 7.92 -40.48
CA ILE A 341 0.89 7.96 -39.99
C ILE A 341 1.69 6.74 -40.44
N VAL A 342 2.97 6.94 -40.69
CA VAL A 342 3.91 5.83 -40.98
C VAL A 342 4.26 5.13 -39.69
N ILE A 343 4.21 3.79 -39.68
CA ILE A 343 4.45 2.98 -38.47
C ILE A 343 5.81 2.28 -38.44
N GLU A 344 6.49 2.16 -39.58
CA GLU A 344 7.77 1.45 -39.69
C GLU A 344 8.77 2.22 -40.55
N GLY A 345 10.06 2.06 -40.28
CA GLY A 345 11.14 2.68 -41.06
C GLY A 345 11.29 4.20 -40.86
N VAL A 346 10.65 4.76 -39.83
CA VAL A 346 10.58 6.21 -39.57
C VAL A 346 11.93 6.89 -39.42
N GLN A 347 12.98 6.15 -39.02
CA GLN A 347 14.33 6.68 -38.81
C GLN A 347 15.03 7.14 -40.09
N ASN A 348 14.58 6.64 -41.25
CA ASN A 348 15.19 6.93 -42.56
C ASN A 348 14.38 7.95 -43.39
N LEU A 349 13.26 8.42 -42.86
CA LEU A 349 12.36 9.33 -43.53
C LEU A 349 12.79 10.80 -43.39
N LYS A 350 12.43 11.58 -44.38
CA LYS A 350 12.68 13.04 -44.40
C LYS A 350 11.37 13.78 -44.63
N ASP A 351 11.30 14.99 -44.08
CA ASP A 351 10.17 15.88 -44.34
C ASP A 351 10.07 16.20 -45.82
N GLY A 352 8.84 16.19 -46.37
CA GLY A 352 8.57 16.39 -47.79
C GLY A 352 8.87 15.19 -48.69
N GLN A 353 9.31 14.05 -48.19
CA GLN A 353 9.59 12.85 -48.95
C GLN A 353 8.26 12.25 -49.53
N SER A 354 8.26 11.91 -50.81
CA SER A 354 7.14 11.20 -51.42
C SER A 354 7.22 9.70 -51.12
N ILE A 355 6.12 9.10 -50.73
CA ILE A 355 5.96 7.68 -50.46
C ILE A 355 4.79 7.06 -51.20
N THR A 356 4.77 5.74 -51.30
CA THR A 356 3.59 4.98 -51.68
C THR A 356 3.01 4.37 -50.38
N PRO A 357 1.89 4.89 -49.86
CA PRO A 357 1.28 4.34 -48.65
C PRO A 357 0.66 2.97 -48.94
N ILE A 358 1.05 1.97 -48.14
CA ILE A 358 0.48 0.62 -48.17
C ILE A 358 -0.07 0.29 -46.78
N THR A 359 -0.96 -0.69 -46.70
CA THR A 359 -1.45 -1.15 -45.40
C THR A 359 -0.44 -2.02 -44.70
N PRO A 360 -0.47 -2.13 -43.36
CA PRO A 360 0.41 -3.04 -42.61
C PRO A 360 0.28 -4.49 -43.09
N GLU A 361 -0.92 -4.90 -43.48
CA GLU A 361 -1.20 -6.26 -43.99
C GLU A 361 -0.52 -6.53 -45.33
N GLU A 362 -0.55 -5.55 -46.22
CA GLU A 362 0.13 -5.61 -47.53
C GLU A 362 1.66 -5.70 -47.31
N LYS A 363 2.21 -4.91 -46.36
CA LYS A 363 3.62 -4.94 -46.05
C LYS A 363 4.07 -6.29 -45.47
N GLU A 364 3.30 -6.85 -44.58
CA GLU A 364 3.56 -8.16 -44.00
C GLU A 364 3.50 -9.27 -45.09
N ALA A 365 2.53 -9.17 -46.02
CA ALA A 365 2.41 -10.10 -47.12
C ALA A 365 3.65 -10.04 -48.06
N GLU A 366 4.15 -8.83 -48.34
CA GLU A 366 5.43 -8.66 -49.09
C GLU A 366 6.62 -9.28 -48.36
N TYR A 367 6.73 -9.05 -47.05
CA TYR A 367 7.79 -9.59 -46.20
C TYR A 367 7.76 -11.13 -46.20
N GLN A 368 6.58 -11.71 -46.02
CA GLN A 368 6.39 -13.17 -46.04
C GLN A 368 6.72 -13.77 -47.43
N LYS A 369 6.39 -13.06 -48.50
CA LYS A 369 6.77 -13.46 -49.86
C LYS A 369 8.27 -13.41 -50.05
N ALA A 370 8.95 -12.33 -49.65
CA ALA A 370 10.40 -12.21 -49.73
C ALA A 370 11.11 -13.30 -48.92
N LEU A 371 10.59 -13.68 -47.74
CA LEU A 371 11.11 -14.78 -46.92
C LEU A 371 10.98 -16.17 -47.62
N LYS A 372 9.88 -16.39 -48.35
CA LYS A 372 9.68 -17.62 -49.13
C LYS A 372 10.66 -17.69 -50.31
N ASP A 373 10.77 -16.59 -51.07
CA ASP A 373 11.67 -16.48 -52.21
C ASP A 373 13.14 -16.68 -51.77
N GLN A 374 13.52 -16.18 -50.63
CA GLN A 374 14.83 -16.38 -50.03
C GLN A 374 15.07 -17.86 -49.63
N LYS A 375 14.05 -18.53 -49.08
CA LYS A 375 14.13 -19.95 -48.68
C LYS A 375 14.19 -20.88 -49.90
N GLU A 376 13.56 -20.49 -51.01
CA GLU A 376 13.52 -21.22 -52.26
C GLU A 376 14.76 -20.96 -53.16
N GLY A 377 15.70 -20.14 -52.71
CA GLY A 377 16.96 -19.86 -53.41
C GLY A 377 16.83 -18.92 -54.61
N ASN A 378 15.71 -18.26 -54.76
CA ASN A 378 15.43 -17.33 -55.85
C ASN A 378 15.82 -15.89 -55.47
N ILE A 379 17.15 -15.62 -55.45
CA ILE A 379 17.72 -14.37 -54.90
C ILE A 379 17.50 -13.14 -55.82
N GLN A 380 17.04 -13.32 -57.07
CA GLN A 380 16.95 -12.21 -58.02
C GLN A 380 15.75 -11.28 -57.86
N THR A 381 14.77 -11.62 -57.06
CA THR A 381 13.56 -10.80 -56.87
C THR A 381 13.52 -10.02 -55.55
N ALA A 382 14.52 -10.19 -54.66
CA ALA A 382 14.51 -9.57 -53.34
C ALA A 382 15.10 -8.14 -53.27
N PHE A 383 15.62 -7.60 -54.38
CA PHE A 383 16.30 -6.30 -54.42
C PHE A 383 15.91 -5.41 -55.62
N ASN A 384 14.66 -5.42 -56.04
CA ASN A 384 14.12 -4.43 -56.96
C ASN A 384 13.14 -3.49 -56.31
#